data_0326bf441a3ad2feb18181ff8e0b508b
#
_entry.id   0326bf441a3ad2feb18181ff8e0b508b
#
_cell.length_a   1.000
_cell.length_b   1.000
_cell.length_c   1.000
_cell.angle_alpha   90.00
_cell.angle_beta   90.00
_cell.angle_gamma   90.00
#
_symmetry.space_group_name_H-M   'P 1'
#
loop_
_entity.id
_entity.type
_entity.pdbx_description
1 polymer ?
#
loop_
_entity_poly.entity_id
_entity_poly.type
_entity_poly.pdbx_seq_one_letter_code
_entity_poly.pdbx_strand_id
1 'polypeptide(L)'
;MRTIVLITESSDACAYGVGTYGSQLKLCLQSSLEFDLRVVHIVSGEDKEATVRFEENGTTIVIPQGPYYTADKDDTFQKGVARLLRRYIHDGAIFHFNFHHHLPLARLIKQYFPHSPRIYTIHYQNWTFQTKGLLAVLEETLQRIKASDRSLDEQLLCDSFFEEEDMFASVDQIVCLSQYTADVVRQVFQVESSKLTVIHNGIEAVPNAPNGQRGMTDPMLLYVGRVHEDKGIIELVQAFKQVLHHYPTSKLFIVGDGVFSAAMKEAKGAWGQIIFTGKLERDEVYEMYHAATIGVLPSYSEQCSYTAIEMMMFGLPIVGVRTTGLTEMLADGENGLSIPLEREGDKGRISVEALSEALITAIANRDKLTKGRLSYEKRYTLEQMGNGYRSLYNKLLS
;
A
#
# COMPACT_ATOMS: atom_id res chain seq x y z
N MET A 1 2.29 -30.10 8.87
CA MET A 1 1.76 -28.76 8.55
C MET A 1 2.97 -27.88 8.23
N ARG A 2 2.91 -27.10 7.16
CA ARG A 2 4.02 -26.25 6.68
C ARG A 2 3.97 -24.92 7.42
N THR A 3 5.08 -24.49 8.02
CA THR A 3 5.08 -23.28 8.88
C THR A 3 5.42 -22.04 8.04
N ILE A 4 4.58 -21.02 8.15
CA ILE A 4 4.79 -19.68 7.59
C ILE A 4 5.01 -18.70 8.75
N VAL A 5 6.10 -17.97 8.71
CA VAL A 5 6.47 -16.98 9.72
C VAL A 5 6.30 -15.59 9.10
N LEU A 6 5.24 -14.89 9.47
CA LEU A 6 4.97 -13.53 9.00
C LEU A 6 5.63 -12.52 9.94
N ILE A 7 6.60 -11.77 9.43
CA ILE A 7 7.28 -10.72 10.20
C ILE A 7 6.52 -9.41 10.03
N THR A 8 6.03 -8.86 11.13
CA THR A 8 5.26 -7.62 11.21
C THR A 8 5.80 -6.71 12.30
N GLU A 9 5.33 -5.48 12.35
CA GLU A 9 5.70 -4.51 13.38
C GLU A 9 4.54 -3.59 13.75
N SER A 10 4.70 -2.85 14.86
CA SER A 10 3.84 -1.71 15.20
C SER A 10 4.45 -0.44 14.62
N SER A 11 3.91 0.02 13.49
CA SER A 11 4.29 1.28 12.86
C SER A 11 3.04 1.98 12.32
N ASP A 12 3.17 3.24 11.96
CA ASP A 12 2.09 3.99 11.31
C ASP A 12 1.63 3.32 10.01
N ALA A 13 2.54 2.65 9.28
CA ALA A 13 2.19 1.90 8.10
C ALA A 13 1.24 0.73 8.40
N CYS A 14 1.38 0.11 9.58
CA CYS A 14 0.50 -0.97 10.04
C CYS A 14 -0.88 -0.49 10.49
N ALA A 15 -1.03 0.79 10.82
CA ALA A 15 -2.34 1.39 11.11
C ALA A 15 -3.22 1.55 9.85
N TYR A 16 -2.64 1.36 8.66
CA TYR A 16 -3.27 1.54 7.33
C TYR A 16 -3.09 0.31 6.43
N GLY A 17 -2.72 0.53 5.17
CA GLY A 17 -2.69 -0.49 4.12
C GLY A 17 -1.87 -1.74 4.44
N VAL A 18 -0.71 -1.61 5.10
CA VAL A 18 0.12 -2.78 5.48
C VAL A 18 -0.54 -3.62 6.56
N GLY A 19 -1.22 -2.99 7.53
CA GLY A 19 -2.00 -3.72 8.54
C GLY A 19 -3.22 -4.41 7.96
N THR A 20 -3.92 -3.76 7.03
CA THR A 20 -5.01 -4.39 6.26
C THR A 20 -4.48 -5.61 5.52
N TYR A 21 -3.35 -5.48 4.81
CA TYR A 21 -2.70 -6.60 4.13
C TYR A 21 -2.41 -7.78 5.08
N GLY A 22 -1.76 -7.50 6.22
CA GLY A 22 -1.45 -8.53 7.21
C GLY A 22 -2.70 -9.27 7.72
N SER A 23 -3.79 -8.52 7.96
CA SER A 23 -5.07 -9.09 8.37
C SER A 23 -5.70 -9.96 7.28
N GLN A 24 -5.71 -9.49 6.02
CA GLN A 24 -6.26 -10.23 4.89
C GLN A 24 -5.41 -11.49 4.59
N LEU A 25 -4.08 -11.40 4.65
CA LEU A 25 -3.20 -12.55 4.48
C LEU A 25 -3.42 -13.59 5.59
N LYS A 26 -3.57 -13.15 6.84
CA LYS A 26 -3.93 -14.03 7.97
C LYS A 26 -5.24 -14.78 7.69
N LEU A 27 -6.29 -14.09 7.25
CA LEU A 27 -7.57 -14.70 6.88
C LEU A 27 -7.41 -15.74 5.76
N CYS A 28 -6.66 -15.42 4.70
CA CYS A 28 -6.39 -16.34 3.59
C CYS A 28 -5.71 -17.65 4.05
N LEU A 29 -4.79 -17.56 5.00
CA LEU A 29 -3.99 -18.70 5.44
C LEU A 29 -4.72 -19.51 6.52
N GLN A 30 -5.44 -18.87 7.42
CA GLN A 30 -6.20 -19.53 8.49
C GLN A 30 -7.38 -20.34 7.96
N SER A 31 -7.95 -19.98 6.82
CA SER A 31 -8.99 -20.77 6.15
C SER A 31 -8.47 -22.08 5.54
N SER A 32 -7.15 -22.28 5.49
CA SER A 32 -6.49 -23.47 4.95
C SER A 32 -5.79 -24.23 6.09
N LEU A 33 -6.12 -25.52 6.23
CA LEU A 33 -5.42 -26.43 7.16
C LEU A 33 -4.01 -26.83 6.67
N GLU A 34 -3.53 -26.26 5.56
CA GLU A 34 -2.23 -26.61 4.99
C GLU A 34 -1.06 -25.96 5.72
N PHE A 35 -1.28 -24.78 6.32
CA PHE A 35 -0.23 -23.95 6.90
C PHE A 35 -0.42 -23.72 8.40
N ASP A 36 0.69 -23.79 9.15
CA ASP A 36 0.81 -23.30 10.53
C ASP A 36 1.34 -21.86 10.46
N LEU A 37 0.45 -20.89 10.68
CA LEU A 37 0.81 -19.48 10.64
C LEU A 37 1.38 -19.02 11.97
N ARG A 38 2.59 -18.45 11.93
CA ARG A 38 3.24 -17.82 13.09
C ARG A 38 3.51 -16.37 12.78
N VAL A 39 2.95 -15.49 13.57
CA VAL A 39 3.15 -14.04 13.43
C VAL A 39 4.22 -13.60 14.42
N VAL A 40 5.29 -13.01 13.91
CA VAL A 40 6.30 -12.34 14.72
C VAL A 40 6.00 -10.85 14.66
N HIS A 41 5.60 -10.27 15.78
CA HIS A 41 5.21 -8.88 15.87
C HIS A 41 6.23 -8.08 16.68
N ILE A 42 6.99 -7.21 16.01
CA ILE A 42 7.96 -6.32 16.64
C ILE A 42 7.23 -5.06 17.09
N VAL A 43 7.26 -4.75 18.38
CA VAL A 43 6.51 -3.64 18.98
C VAL A 43 7.48 -2.55 19.42
N SER A 44 7.46 -1.40 18.75
CA SER A 44 8.31 -0.26 19.08
C SER A 44 7.83 0.50 20.31
N GLY A 45 8.76 0.99 21.12
CA GLY A 45 8.47 1.86 22.26
C GLY A 45 7.93 1.17 23.51
N GLU A 46 7.82 -0.16 23.53
CA GLU A 46 7.45 -0.92 24.73
C GLU A 46 8.67 -1.57 25.40
N ASP A 47 8.82 -1.32 26.69
CA ASP A 47 9.86 -1.93 27.53
C ASP A 47 9.25 -3.12 28.31
N LYS A 48 8.85 -4.16 27.56
CA LYS A 48 8.24 -5.39 28.10
C LYS A 48 9.04 -6.61 27.64
N GLU A 49 8.88 -7.71 28.34
CA GLU A 49 9.46 -8.98 27.94
C GLU A 49 8.77 -9.55 26.68
N ALA A 50 9.52 -10.29 25.87
CA ALA A 50 8.97 -11.02 24.75
C ALA A 50 7.90 -12.02 25.21
N THR A 51 6.76 -12.05 24.56
CA THR A 51 5.64 -12.91 24.89
C THR A 51 5.26 -13.80 23.71
N VAL A 52 4.80 -15.01 24.03
CA VAL A 52 4.29 -15.96 23.05
C VAL A 52 2.84 -16.24 23.39
N ARG A 53 1.94 -16.01 22.43
CA ARG A 53 0.51 -16.28 22.55
C ARG A 53 0.15 -17.40 21.59
N PHE A 54 -0.42 -18.45 22.11
CA PHE A 54 -0.97 -19.55 21.32
C PHE A 54 -2.44 -19.24 21.06
N GLU A 55 -2.78 -19.10 19.77
CA GLU A 55 -4.12 -18.83 19.30
C GLU A 55 -4.69 -20.10 18.63
N GLU A 56 -6.00 -20.19 18.49
CA GLU A 56 -6.67 -21.37 17.90
C GLU A 56 -6.15 -21.69 16.49
N ASN A 57 -5.78 -20.67 15.72
CA ASN A 57 -5.34 -20.77 14.34
C ASN A 57 -3.91 -20.24 14.11
N GLY A 58 -3.01 -20.40 15.08
CA GLY A 58 -1.62 -19.99 14.91
C GLY A 58 -0.93 -19.58 16.21
N THR A 59 0.27 -19.02 16.08
CA THR A 59 1.06 -18.55 17.21
C THR A 59 1.52 -17.13 16.95
N THR A 60 1.34 -16.25 17.92
CA THR A 60 1.85 -14.86 17.86
C THR A 60 3.00 -14.70 18.84
N ILE A 61 4.17 -14.30 18.33
CA ILE A 61 5.37 -13.98 19.10
C ILE A 61 5.53 -12.47 19.09
N VAL A 62 5.30 -11.83 20.23
CA VAL A 62 5.45 -10.38 20.39
C VAL A 62 6.85 -10.10 20.94
N ILE A 63 7.61 -9.29 20.24
CA ILE A 63 8.99 -8.92 20.59
C ILE A 63 9.06 -7.41 20.82
N PRO A 64 9.26 -6.96 22.06
CA PRO A 64 9.39 -5.55 22.36
C PRO A 64 10.73 -5.00 21.84
N GLN A 65 10.68 -3.82 21.26
CA GLN A 65 11.82 -3.04 20.83
C GLN A 65 11.88 -1.78 21.71
N GLY A 66 12.96 -1.61 22.45
CA GLY A 66 13.10 -0.51 23.39
C GLY A 66 12.97 0.89 22.77
N PRO A 67 12.59 1.93 23.54
CA PRO A 67 12.23 3.27 23.03
C PRO A 67 13.40 4.04 22.39
N TYR A 68 14.65 3.62 22.63
CA TYR A 68 15.87 4.26 22.08
C TYR A 68 16.49 3.46 20.92
N TYR A 69 15.73 2.49 20.40
CA TYR A 69 16.20 1.68 19.31
C TYR A 69 16.19 2.49 18.00
N THR A 70 17.35 2.61 17.37
CA THR A 70 17.48 3.02 15.98
C THR A 70 17.78 1.75 15.18
N ALA A 71 16.87 1.36 14.30
CA ALA A 71 16.88 0.09 13.54
C ALA A 71 18.22 -0.17 12.83
N ASP A 72 18.93 0.87 12.46
CA ASP A 72 20.11 0.83 11.60
C ASP A 72 21.40 0.41 12.32
N LYS A 73 21.43 0.28 13.65
CA LYS A 73 22.69 0.18 14.38
C LYS A 73 22.81 -0.93 15.41
N ASP A 74 21.74 -1.60 15.80
CA ASP A 74 21.83 -2.63 16.84
C ASP A 74 21.67 -4.05 16.28
N ASP A 75 22.75 -4.53 15.67
CA ASP A 75 22.97 -5.94 15.30
C ASP A 75 22.68 -6.90 16.48
N THR A 76 22.79 -6.42 17.73
CA THR A 76 22.53 -7.18 18.94
C THR A 76 21.06 -7.53 19.11
N PHE A 77 20.16 -6.57 18.87
CA PHE A 77 18.71 -6.82 18.94
C PHE A 77 18.28 -7.86 17.90
N GLN A 78 18.67 -7.65 16.64
CA GLN A 78 18.33 -8.56 15.54
C GLN A 78 18.89 -9.97 15.77
N LYS A 79 20.11 -10.10 16.31
CA LYS A 79 20.68 -11.39 16.75
C LYS A 79 19.87 -12.01 17.89
N GLY A 80 19.40 -11.19 18.83
CA GLY A 80 18.50 -11.62 19.90
C GLY A 80 17.19 -12.19 19.36
N VAL A 81 16.55 -11.45 18.41
CA VAL A 81 15.35 -11.90 17.71
C VAL A 81 15.59 -13.24 17.02
N ALA A 82 16.61 -13.34 16.17
CA ALA A 82 16.90 -14.58 15.45
C ALA A 82 17.15 -15.78 16.37
N ARG A 83 17.84 -15.58 17.51
CA ARG A 83 18.06 -16.63 18.52
C ARG A 83 16.77 -17.01 19.24
N LEU A 84 15.90 -16.04 19.56
CA LEU A 84 14.62 -16.30 20.18
C LEU A 84 13.75 -17.16 19.25
N LEU A 85 13.69 -16.81 17.97
CA LEU A 85 12.90 -17.52 16.97
C LEU A 85 13.30 -18.99 16.85
N ARG A 86 14.59 -19.35 17.01
CA ARG A 86 15.03 -20.77 17.02
C ARG A 86 14.40 -21.64 18.10
N ARG A 87 13.81 -21.06 19.15
CA ARG A 87 13.10 -21.81 20.18
C ARG A 87 11.69 -22.21 19.74
N TYR A 88 11.14 -21.49 18.77
CA TYR A 88 9.73 -21.62 18.37
C TYR A 88 9.55 -21.99 16.90
N ILE A 89 10.55 -21.77 16.06
CA ILE A 89 10.50 -21.99 14.63
C ILE A 89 11.54 -23.05 14.25
N HIS A 90 11.13 -24.02 13.46
CA HIS A 90 12.06 -25.02 12.89
C HIS A 90 12.70 -24.50 11.60
N ASP A 91 13.89 -24.98 11.28
CA ASP A 91 14.53 -24.74 9.98
C ASP A 91 13.70 -25.43 8.86
N GLY A 92 13.50 -24.72 7.75
CA GLY A 92 12.58 -25.12 6.68
C GLY A 92 11.22 -24.40 6.71
N ALA A 93 10.93 -23.58 7.74
CA ALA A 93 9.79 -22.65 7.74
C ALA A 93 10.04 -21.51 6.74
N ILE A 94 8.99 -21.00 6.11
CA ILE A 94 9.09 -19.79 5.25
C ILE A 94 9.06 -18.54 6.14
N PHE A 95 10.03 -17.65 5.97
CA PHE A 95 10.02 -16.32 6.58
C PHE A 95 9.53 -15.28 5.56
N HIS A 96 8.44 -14.59 5.89
CA HIS A 96 7.81 -13.60 5.03
C HIS A 96 7.92 -12.21 5.63
N PHE A 97 8.71 -11.34 5.00
CA PHE A 97 9.00 -9.98 5.41
C PHE A 97 8.08 -8.99 4.69
N ASN A 98 7.68 -7.93 5.41
CA ASN A 98 6.81 -6.88 4.90
C ASN A 98 7.47 -5.49 4.87
N PHE A 99 8.68 -5.36 5.40
CA PHE A 99 9.40 -4.09 5.49
C PHE A 99 10.85 -4.27 5.09
N HIS A 100 11.38 -3.35 4.25
CA HIS A 100 12.77 -3.40 3.79
C HIS A 100 13.77 -3.19 4.94
N HIS A 101 13.44 -2.39 5.95
CA HIS A 101 14.31 -2.16 7.12
C HIS A 101 14.49 -3.40 8.01
N HIS A 102 13.76 -4.49 7.76
CA HIS A 102 14.07 -5.79 8.35
C HIS A 102 15.23 -6.53 7.65
N LEU A 103 15.94 -5.88 6.73
CA LEU A 103 17.11 -6.43 6.04
C LEU A 103 18.13 -7.08 6.98
N PRO A 104 18.54 -6.48 8.14
CA PRO A 104 19.47 -7.15 9.06
C PRO A 104 18.93 -8.48 9.57
N LEU A 105 17.65 -8.54 9.91
CA LEU A 105 16.99 -9.78 10.34
C LEU A 105 16.93 -10.80 9.20
N ALA A 106 16.61 -10.38 7.97
CA ALA A 106 16.57 -11.27 6.81
C ALA A 106 17.91 -11.93 6.53
N ARG A 107 19.04 -11.18 6.70
CA ARG A 107 20.40 -11.69 6.61
C ARG A 107 20.72 -12.70 7.72
N LEU A 108 20.30 -12.42 8.94
CA LEU A 108 20.48 -13.33 10.08
C LEU A 108 19.65 -14.61 9.96
N ILE A 109 18.41 -14.50 9.46
CA ILE A 109 17.57 -15.69 9.21
C ILE A 109 18.28 -16.66 8.25
N LYS A 110 18.97 -16.16 7.22
CA LYS A 110 19.81 -17.01 6.33
C LYS A 110 20.87 -17.82 7.10
N GLN A 111 21.45 -17.24 8.15
CA GLN A 111 22.51 -17.89 8.92
C GLN A 111 21.93 -18.88 9.96
N TYR A 112 20.83 -18.52 10.63
CA TYR A 112 20.23 -19.29 11.71
C TYR A 112 19.26 -20.37 11.23
N PHE A 113 18.71 -20.21 9.99
CA PHE A 113 17.73 -21.09 9.36
C PHE A 113 18.12 -21.29 7.88
N PRO A 114 19.22 -22.03 7.61
CA PRO A 114 19.81 -22.10 6.27
C PRO A 114 18.92 -22.74 5.21
N HIS A 115 17.93 -23.58 5.60
CA HIS A 115 17.00 -24.25 4.70
C HIS A 115 15.64 -23.52 4.61
N SER A 116 15.48 -22.39 5.28
CA SER A 116 14.25 -21.61 5.32
C SER A 116 14.19 -20.59 4.20
N PRO A 117 13.23 -20.67 3.27
CA PRO A 117 13.03 -19.66 2.25
C PRO A 117 12.59 -18.32 2.88
N ARG A 118 13.03 -17.23 2.25
CA ARG A 118 12.72 -15.86 2.66
C ARG A 118 11.98 -15.15 1.55
N ILE A 119 10.86 -14.56 1.88
CA ILE A 119 10.01 -13.79 0.97
C ILE A 119 9.98 -12.35 1.45
N TYR A 120 9.97 -11.41 0.53
CA TYR A 120 9.70 -10.00 0.81
C TYR A 120 8.55 -9.52 -0.06
N THR A 121 7.52 -8.89 0.56
CA THR A 121 6.43 -8.21 -0.14
C THR A 121 6.69 -6.71 -0.18
N ILE A 122 6.68 -6.13 -1.36
CA ILE A 122 6.89 -4.69 -1.59
C ILE A 122 5.57 -3.96 -1.38
N HIS A 123 5.42 -3.30 -0.24
CA HIS A 123 4.27 -2.44 0.07
C HIS A 123 4.46 -1.01 -0.38
N TYR A 124 5.68 -0.53 -0.42
CA TYR A 124 6.10 0.77 -0.91
C TYR A 124 7.56 0.72 -1.32
N GLN A 125 7.98 1.69 -2.11
CA GLN A 125 9.39 1.91 -2.48
C GLN A 125 9.78 3.33 -2.10
N ASN A 126 10.88 3.51 -1.40
CA ASN A 126 11.29 4.80 -0.85
C ASN A 126 11.51 5.88 -1.92
N TRP A 127 12.03 5.51 -3.09
CA TRP A 127 12.21 6.43 -4.21
C TRP A 127 10.89 7.12 -4.61
N THR A 128 9.74 6.47 -4.45
CA THR A 128 8.44 7.05 -4.83
C THR A 128 8.05 8.24 -3.97
N PHE A 129 8.47 8.28 -2.71
CA PHE A 129 8.23 9.43 -1.83
C PHE A 129 9.13 10.60 -2.21
N GLN A 130 10.41 10.32 -2.52
CA GLN A 130 11.40 11.34 -2.84
C GLN A 130 11.11 12.00 -4.19
N THR A 131 10.70 11.24 -5.19
CA THR A 131 10.42 11.70 -6.56
C THR A 131 8.93 12.02 -6.79
N LYS A 132 8.08 11.87 -5.78
CA LYS A 132 6.61 11.91 -5.91
C LYS A 132 6.12 11.01 -7.06
N GLY A 133 6.58 9.75 -7.08
CA GLY A 133 6.16 8.73 -8.03
C GLY A 133 6.77 8.81 -9.43
N LEU A 134 7.67 9.75 -9.70
CA LEU A 134 8.26 9.96 -11.02
C LEU A 134 9.49 9.06 -11.24
N LEU A 135 9.30 7.93 -11.90
CA LEU A 135 10.36 6.92 -12.15
C LEU A 135 11.54 7.48 -12.94
N ALA A 136 11.29 8.37 -13.92
CA ALA A 136 12.33 8.94 -14.75
C ALA A 136 13.42 9.67 -13.93
N VAL A 137 13.06 10.28 -12.80
CA VAL A 137 14.03 10.95 -11.91
C VAL A 137 14.95 9.94 -11.23
N LEU A 138 14.42 8.80 -10.79
CA LEU A 138 15.24 7.71 -10.28
C LEU A 138 16.23 7.23 -11.35
N GLU A 139 15.76 6.95 -12.56
CA GLU A 139 16.60 6.46 -13.66
C GLU A 139 17.70 7.46 -14.04
N GLU A 140 17.37 8.75 -14.16
CA GLU A 140 18.33 9.82 -14.43
C GLU A 140 19.39 9.94 -13.32
N THR A 141 18.96 9.85 -12.04
CA THR A 141 19.87 9.91 -10.88
C THR A 141 20.82 8.70 -10.87
N LEU A 142 20.32 7.51 -11.19
CA LEU A 142 21.15 6.30 -11.26
C LEU A 142 22.18 6.35 -12.40
N GLN A 143 21.88 7.02 -13.52
CA GLN A 143 22.87 7.26 -14.59
C GLN A 143 24.03 8.16 -14.12
N ARG A 144 23.77 9.04 -13.15
CA ARG A 144 24.77 9.94 -12.55
C ARG A 144 25.36 9.41 -11.24
N ILE A 145 25.14 8.14 -10.91
CA ILE A 145 25.50 7.56 -9.59
C ILE A 145 26.99 7.72 -9.23
N LYS A 146 27.89 7.81 -10.24
CA LYS A 146 29.32 8.01 -10.06
C LYS A 146 29.75 9.48 -10.06
N ALA A 147 28.85 10.42 -10.24
CA ALA A 147 29.18 11.84 -10.23
C ALA A 147 29.54 12.28 -8.80
N SER A 148 30.58 13.12 -8.68
CA SER A 148 31.04 13.65 -7.38
C SER A 148 30.29 14.89 -6.92
N ASP A 149 29.44 15.46 -7.79
CA ASP A 149 28.70 16.72 -7.61
C ASP A 149 27.21 16.52 -7.33
N ARG A 150 26.83 15.33 -6.85
CA ARG A 150 25.43 15.02 -6.53
C ARG A 150 24.90 15.90 -5.40
N SER A 151 23.65 16.34 -5.55
CA SER A 151 22.91 17.00 -4.49
C SER A 151 22.62 16.05 -3.32
N LEU A 152 22.23 16.60 -2.16
CA LEU A 152 21.83 15.79 -1.02
C LEU A 152 20.60 14.91 -1.36
N ASP A 153 19.62 15.44 -2.10
CA ASP A 153 18.42 14.69 -2.51
C ASP A 153 18.79 13.52 -3.44
N GLU A 154 19.70 13.72 -4.40
CA GLU A 154 20.22 12.64 -5.26
C GLU A 154 20.98 11.58 -4.45
N GLN A 155 21.71 11.98 -3.42
CA GLN A 155 22.41 11.05 -2.55
C GLN A 155 21.41 10.20 -1.73
N LEU A 156 20.42 10.82 -1.12
CA LEU A 156 19.37 10.13 -0.37
C LEU A 156 18.59 9.17 -1.27
N LEU A 157 18.32 9.55 -2.53
CA LEU A 157 17.65 8.70 -3.50
C LEU A 157 18.50 7.47 -3.85
N CYS A 158 19.82 7.64 -4.03
CA CYS A 158 20.75 6.53 -4.25
C CYS A 158 20.83 5.60 -3.03
N ASP A 159 20.89 6.16 -1.82
CA ASP A 159 20.97 5.37 -0.58
C ASP A 159 19.71 4.51 -0.42
N SER A 160 18.52 5.09 -0.66
CA SER A 160 17.25 4.37 -0.66
C SER A 160 17.21 3.25 -1.71
N PHE A 161 17.77 3.49 -2.90
CA PHE A 161 17.87 2.49 -3.96
C PHE A 161 18.73 1.30 -3.52
N PHE A 162 19.90 1.54 -2.95
CA PHE A 162 20.81 0.49 -2.51
C PHE A 162 20.25 -0.31 -1.32
N GLU A 163 19.52 0.32 -0.41
CA GLU A 163 18.86 -0.39 0.68
C GLU A 163 17.80 -1.37 0.15
N GLU A 164 17.00 -0.97 -0.84
CA GLU A 164 16.03 -1.85 -1.49
C GLU A 164 16.74 -2.97 -2.27
N GLU A 165 17.80 -2.66 -3.05
CA GLU A 165 18.60 -3.64 -3.78
C GLU A 165 19.19 -4.70 -2.84
N ASP A 166 19.74 -4.28 -1.71
CA ASP A 166 20.26 -5.16 -0.66
C ASP A 166 19.17 -6.08 -0.08
N MET A 167 17.96 -5.56 0.14
CA MET A 167 16.83 -6.38 0.59
C MET A 167 16.44 -7.40 -0.48
N PHE A 168 16.37 -6.99 -1.75
CA PHE A 168 16.08 -7.90 -2.86
C PHE A 168 17.14 -9.00 -2.99
N ALA A 169 18.42 -8.66 -2.81
CA ALA A 169 19.51 -9.65 -2.83
C ALA A 169 19.43 -10.65 -1.65
N SER A 170 18.87 -10.23 -0.51
CA SER A 170 18.86 -10.99 0.73
C SER A 170 17.71 -11.98 0.88
N VAL A 171 16.70 -11.97 -0.03
CA VAL A 171 15.55 -12.86 -0.01
C VAL A 171 15.54 -13.81 -1.20
N ASP A 172 14.78 -14.88 -1.14
CA ASP A 172 14.71 -15.91 -2.18
C ASP A 172 13.58 -15.63 -3.18
N GLN A 173 12.53 -14.93 -2.74
CA GLN A 173 11.41 -14.51 -3.57
C GLN A 173 10.92 -13.12 -3.19
N ILE A 174 10.46 -12.36 -4.18
CA ILE A 174 9.90 -11.02 -4.02
C ILE A 174 8.46 -11.04 -4.53
N VAL A 175 7.54 -10.59 -3.69
CA VAL A 175 6.14 -10.39 -4.08
C VAL A 175 5.94 -8.91 -4.42
N CYS A 176 5.55 -8.66 -5.66
CA CYS A 176 5.14 -7.36 -6.15
C CYS A 176 3.61 -7.27 -6.14
N LEU A 177 3.06 -6.20 -5.59
CA LEU A 177 1.61 -6.03 -5.47
C LEU A 177 0.96 -5.52 -6.77
N SER A 178 1.77 -5.20 -7.78
CA SER A 178 1.35 -4.77 -9.11
C SER A 178 2.36 -5.23 -10.17
N GLN A 179 1.89 -5.35 -11.41
CA GLN A 179 2.77 -5.62 -12.55
C GLN A 179 3.75 -4.46 -12.76
N TYR A 180 3.28 -3.20 -12.56
CA TYR A 180 4.14 -2.02 -12.59
C TYR A 180 5.36 -2.18 -11.67
N THR A 181 5.14 -2.56 -10.41
CA THR A 181 6.23 -2.78 -9.44
C THR A 181 7.17 -3.88 -9.88
N ALA A 182 6.64 -5.00 -10.41
CA ALA A 182 7.48 -6.08 -10.92
C ALA A 182 8.35 -5.63 -12.11
N ASP A 183 7.80 -4.79 -12.98
CA ASP A 183 8.53 -4.25 -14.12
C ASP A 183 9.64 -3.28 -13.68
N VAL A 184 9.38 -2.40 -12.71
CA VAL A 184 10.40 -1.52 -12.12
C VAL A 184 11.51 -2.36 -11.46
N VAL A 185 11.17 -3.33 -10.63
CA VAL A 185 12.17 -4.18 -9.94
C VAL A 185 13.01 -4.97 -10.95
N ARG A 186 12.40 -5.47 -12.01
CA ARG A 186 13.13 -6.17 -13.07
C ARG A 186 14.04 -5.26 -13.88
N GLN A 187 13.56 -4.09 -14.30
CA GLN A 187 14.26 -3.23 -15.25
C GLN A 187 15.28 -2.31 -14.58
N VAL A 188 14.92 -1.71 -13.43
CA VAL A 188 15.77 -0.73 -12.75
C VAL A 188 16.70 -1.39 -11.75
N PHE A 189 16.20 -2.35 -10.96
CA PHE A 189 17.00 -3.09 -9.98
C PHE A 189 17.64 -4.36 -10.56
N GLN A 190 17.42 -4.67 -11.83
CA GLN A 190 18.03 -5.80 -12.53
C GLN A 190 17.76 -7.17 -11.87
N VAL A 191 16.62 -7.32 -11.19
CA VAL A 191 16.23 -8.57 -10.53
C VAL A 191 15.68 -9.56 -11.55
N GLU A 192 16.13 -10.81 -11.49
CA GLU A 192 15.65 -11.88 -12.38
C GLU A 192 14.15 -12.16 -12.23
N SER A 193 13.46 -12.35 -13.35
CA SER A 193 12.01 -12.62 -13.37
C SER A 193 11.61 -13.87 -12.57
N SER A 194 12.49 -14.88 -12.47
CA SER A 194 12.28 -16.08 -11.67
C SER A 194 12.10 -15.82 -10.18
N LYS A 195 12.66 -14.71 -9.70
CA LYS A 195 12.59 -14.25 -8.30
C LYS A 195 11.36 -13.36 -8.02
N LEU A 196 10.62 -12.95 -9.05
CA LEU A 196 9.48 -12.07 -8.94
C LEU A 196 8.16 -12.83 -9.06
N THR A 197 7.21 -12.49 -8.20
CA THR A 197 5.84 -13.00 -8.28
C THR A 197 4.87 -11.84 -8.07
N VAL A 198 3.93 -11.65 -8.99
CA VAL A 198 2.87 -10.65 -8.84
C VAL A 198 1.69 -11.28 -8.11
N ILE A 199 1.34 -10.73 -6.94
CA ILE A 199 0.14 -11.11 -6.18
C ILE A 199 -0.52 -9.82 -5.73
N HIS A 200 -1.67 -9.50 -6.31
CA HIS A 200 -2.42 -8.31 -5.94
C HIS A 200 -3.00 -8.44 -4.52
N ASN A 201 -3.20 -7.30 -3.88
CA ASN A 201 -4.01 -7.23 -2.67
C ASN A 201 -5.43 -7.72 -2.96
N GLY A 202 -6.02 -8.37 -1.97
CA GLY A 202 -7.40 -8.82 -2.02
C GLY A 202 -8.11 -8.57 -0.71
N ILE A 203 -9.41 -8.35 -0.76
CA ILE A 203 -10.25 -8.21 0.42
C ILE A 203 -11.45 -9.14 0.35
N GLU A 204 -11.98 -9.47 1.53
CA GLU A 204 -13.23 -10.20 1.64
C GLU A 204 -14.40 -9.36 1.13
N ALA A 205 -15.30 -9.99 0.38
CA ALA A 205 -16.49 -9.32 -0.11
C ALA A 205 -17.42 -8.95 1.04
N VAL A 206 -17.91 -7.72 1.04
CA VAL A 206 -18.99 -7.32 1.96
C VAL A 206 -20.29 -7.85 1.40
N PRO A 207 -21.04 -8.67 2.17
CA PRO A 207 -22.37 -9.15 1.75
C PRO A 207 -23.28 -7.96 1.43
N ASN A 208 -23.97 -8.01 0.29
CA ASN A 208 -24.92 -6.99 -0.16
C ASN A 208 -24.31 -5.59 -0.41
N ALA A 209 -22.99 -5.51 -0.70
CA ALA A 209 -22.44 -4.28 -1.22
C ALA A 209 -23.23 -3.87 -2.46
N PRO A 210 -23.92 -2.72 -2.47
CA PRO A 210 -24.84 -2.39 -3.53
C PRO A 210 -24.12 -2.10 -4.83
N ASN A 211 -24.68 -2.58 -5.94
CA ASN A 211 -24.26 -2.18 -7.28
C ASN A 211 -24.76 -0.75 -7.56
N GLY A 212 -23.93 0.19 -7.33
CA GLY A 212 -23.70 1.51 -7.92
C GLY A 212 -24.82 2.35 -8.53
N GLN A 213 -26.10 2.25 -8.20
CA GLN A 213 -27.07 3.23 -8.66
C GLN A 213 -27.64 4.05 -7.51
N ARG A 214 -27.36 5.35 -7.52
CA ARG A 214 -27.84 6.29 -6.52
C ARG A 214 -28.44 7.53 -7.14
N GLY A 215 -29.70 7.76 -6.83
CA GLY A 215 -30.44 8.95 -7.19
C GLY A 215 -30.13 10.13 -6.27
N MET A 216 -28.86 10.50 -6.11
CA MET A 216 -28.54 11.74 -5.41
C MET A 216 -28.57 12.92 -6.39
N THR A 217 -29.30 13.97 -6.03
CA THR A 217 -29.36 15.24 -6.77
C THR A 217 -28.02 15.98 -6.73
N ASP A 218 -27.30 15.85 -5.62
CA ASP A 218 -26.05 16.58 -5.37
C ASP A 218 -24.84 15.61 -5.37
N PRO A 219 -23.82 15.86 -6.21
CA PRO A 219 -22.65 14.97 -6.25
C PRO A 219 -21.89 14.97 -4.92
N MET A 220 -21.56 13.77 -4.44
CA MET A 220 -20.73 13.53 -3.27
C MET A 220 -19.40 12.90 -3.71
N LEU A 221 -18.32 13.65 -3.58
CA LEU A 221 -16.96 13.16 -3.83
C LEU A 221 -16.36 12.63 -2.53
N LEU A 222 -15.67 11.51 -2.60
CA LEU A 222 -15.15 10.82 -1.42
C LEU A 222 -13.66 10.48 -1.59
N TYR A 223 -12.86 10.98 -0.69
CA TYR A 223 -11.50 10.53 -0.45
C TYR A 223 -11.49 9.71 0.86
N VAL A 224 -10.81 8.55 0.84
CA VAL A 224 -10.55 7.74 2.04
C VAL A 224 -9.06 7.41 2.08
N GLY A 225 -8.41 7.75 3.19
CA GLY A 225 -6.99 7.46 3.38
C GLY A 225 -6.31 8.44 4.33
N ARG A 226 -5.02 8.24 4.52
CA ARG A 226 -4.20 9.13 5.35
C ARG A 226 -4.15 10.53 4.76
N VAL A 227 -4.34 11.55 5.59
CA VAL A 227 -4.20 12.96 5.18
C VAL A 227 -2.72 13.35 5.27
N HIS A 228 -2.03 13.18 4.14
CA HIS A 228 -0.61 13.44 4.00
C HIS A 228 -0.32 14.02 2.60
N GLU A 229 0.79 14.74 2.44
CA GLU A 229 1.14 15.41 1.18
C GLU A 229 1.33 14.45 0.00
N ASP A 230 1.84 13.23 0.24
CA ASP A 230 2.00 12.19 -0.78
C ASP A 230 0.67 11.65 -1.33
N LYS A 231 -0.45 12.00 -0.68
CA LYS A 231 -1.81 11.62 -1.08
C LYS A 231 -2.54 12.70 -1.90
N GLY A 232 -1.87 13.80 -2.24
CA GLY A 232 -2.41 14.83 -3.12
C GLY A 232 -3.67 15.53 -2.61
N ILE A 233 -3.81 15.66 -1.28
CA ILE A 233 -5.02 16.24 -0.66
C ILE A 233 -5.17 17.73 -0.95
N ILE A 234 -4.06 18.46 -1.04
CA ILE A 234 -4.08 19.89 -1.38
C ILE A 234 -4.59 20.07 -2.80
N GLU A 235 -4.04 19.31 -3.74
CA GLU A 235 -4.44 19.32 -5.14
C GLU A 235 -5.91 18.90 -5.31
N LEU A 236 -6.39 17.94 -4.52
CA LEU A 236 -7.80 17.54 -4.49
C LEU A 236 -8.69 18.70 -4.02
N VAL A 237 -8.34 19.38 -2.94
CA VAL A 237 -9.11 20.51 -2.41
C VAL A 237 -9.16 21.65 -3.45
N GLN A 238 -8.03 21.94 -4.11
CA GLN A 238 -7.97 22.95 -5.17
C GLN A 238 -8.84 22.58 -6.38
N ALA A 239 -8.73 21.34 -6.86
CA ALA A 239 -9.53 20.82 -7.95
C ALA A 239 -11.03 20.82 -7.62
N PHE A 240 -11.39 20.44 -6.39
CA PHE A 240 -12.79 20.46 -5.96
C PHE A 240 -13.39 21.87 -5.93
N LYS A 241 -12.63 22.89 -5.57
CA LYS A 241 -13.09 24.30 -5.67
C LYS A 241 -13.44 24.70 -7.09
N GLN A 242 -12.76 24.15 -8.11
CA GLN A 242 -13.14 24.34 -9.52
C GLN A 242 -14.41 23.54 -9.88
N VAL A 243 -14.58 22.32 -9.33
CA VAL A 243 -15.81 21.52 -9.50
C VAL A 243 -17.05 22.29 -9.00
N LEU A 244 -16.94 23.07 -7.94
CA LEU A 244 -18.05 23.86 -7.39
C LEU A 244 -18.59 24.93 -8.35
N HIS A 245 -17.83 25.36 -9.36
CA HIS A 245 -18.34 26.25 -10.39
C HIS A 245 -19.37 25.58 -11.32
N HIS A 246 -19.28 24.24 -11.49
CA HIS A 246 -20.18 23.44 -12.31
C HIS A 246 -21.27 22.77 -11.48
N TYR A 247 -20.93 22.37 -10.26
CA TYR A 247 -21.81 21.66 -9.30
C TYR A 247 -21.77 22.33 -7.93
N PRO A 248 -22.44 23.50 -7.74
CA PRO A 248 -22.33 24.32 -6.53
C PRO A 248 -22.76 23.64 -5.23
N THR A 249 -23.63 22.63 -5.33
CA THR A 249 -24.17 21.87 -4.19
C THR A 249 -23.36 20.66 -3.82
N SER A 250 -22.32 20.31 -4.62
CA SER A 250 -21.44 19.16 -4.37
C SER A 250 -20.79 19.23 -3.00
N LYS A 251 -20.48 18.06 -2.45
CA LYS A 251 -19.73 17.89 -1.22
C LYS A 251 -18.48 17.04 -1.47
N LEU A 252 -17.37 17.41 -0.82
CA LEU A 252 -16.17 16.61 -0.73
C LEU A 252 -16.00 16.13 0.70
N PHE A 253 -15.99 14.83 0.89
CA PHE A 253 -15.66 14.20 2.16
C PHE A 253 -14.22 13.68 2.12
N ILE A 254 -13.43 14.07 3.11
CA ILE A 254 -12.05 13.63 3.34
C ILE A 254 -12.06 12.81 4.62
N VAL A 255 -12.04 11.49 4.45
CA VAL A 255 -12.11 10.50 5.53
C VAL A 255 -10.72 9.96 5.82
N GLY A 256 -10.30 10.02 7.07
CA GLY A 256 -9.01 9.55 7.56
C GLY A 256 -8.37 10.52 8.52
N ASP A 257 -7.21 10.19 9.05
CA ASP A 257 -6.45 11.07 9.94
C ASP A 257 -5.10 11.49 9.30
N GLY A 258 -4.40 12.37 9.98
CA GLY A 258 -3.11 12.90 9.53
C GLY A 258 -2.98 14.41 9.73
N VAL A 259 -2.21 15.08 8.88
CA VAL A 259 -1.90 16.51 9.00
C VAL A 259 -2.88 17.35 8.19
N PHE A 260 -3.95 17.83 8.86
CA PHE A 260 -5.03 18.58 8.22
C PHE A 260 -4.71 20.05 7.94
N SER A 261 -3.74 20.64 8.62
CA SER A 261 -3.54 22.11 8.65
C SER A 261 -3.41 22.77 7.28
N ALA A 262 -2.64 22.15 6.35
CA ALA A 262 -2.47 22.67 5.01
C ALA A 262 -3.74 22.52 4.16
N ALA A 263 -4.39 21.36 4.21
CA ALA A 263 -5.63 21.08 3.49
C ALA A 263 -6.78 21.97 4.01
N MET A 264 -6.89 22.17 5.31
CA MET A 264 -7.86 23.07 5.92
C MET A 264 -7.64 24.53 5.49
N LYS A 265 -6.39 24.97 5.45
CA LYS A 265 -6.06 26.33 4.96
C LYS A 265 -6.50 26.50 3.50
N GLU A 266 -6.26 25.48 2.68
CA GLU A 266 -6.64 25.49 1.26
C GLU A 266 -8.16 25.45 1.06
N ALA A 267 -8.91 24.82 1.98
CA ALA A 267 -10.37 24.74 1.94
C ALA A 267 -11.07 26.09 2.19
N LYS A 268 -10.31 27.17 2.48
CA LYS A 268 -10.88 28.53 2.65
C LYS A 268 -11.73 28.92 1.44
N GLY A 269 -12.94 29.39 1.73
CA GLY A 269 -13.94 29.78 0.73
C GLY A 269 -14.90 28.65 0.33
N ALA A 270 -14.64 27.39 0.77
CA ALA A 270 -15.49 26.23 0.49
C ALA A 270 -15.82 25.40 1.74
N TRP A 271 -15.75 26.02 2.93
CA TRP A 271 -15.96 25.32 4.21
C TRP A 271 -17.32 24.61 4.34
N GLY A 272 -18.34 25.10 3.67
CA GLY A 272 -19.67 24.47 3.69
C GLY A 272 -19.76 23.22 2.80
N GLN A 273 -18.79 23.00 1.94
CA GLN A 273 -18.76 21.93 0.93
C GLN A 273 -17.65 20.88 1.17
N ILE A 274 -16.61 21.20 1.97
CA ILE A 274 -15.50 20.29 2.25
C ILE A 274 -15.59 19.82 3.71
N ILE A 275 -15.73 18.54 3.92
CA ILE A 275 -15.95 17.91 5.22
C ILE A 275 -14.76 17.01 5.55
N PHE A 276 -14.02 17.35 6.61
CA PHE A 276 -12.98 16.51 7.18
C PHE A 276 -13.59 15.72 8.34
N THR A 277 -13.74 14.41 8.17
CA THR A 277 -14.41 13.58 9.20
C THR A 277 -13.46 13.09 10.29
N GLY A 278 -12.15 13.11 10.04
CA GLY A 278 -11.22 12.29 10.80
C GLY A 278 -11.33 10.80 10.43
N LYS A 279 -10.71 9.95 11.24
CA LYS A 279 -10.80 8.49 11.06
C LYS A 279 -12.20 8.01 11.43
N LEU A 280 -12.79 7.20 10.59
CA LEU A 280 -14.07 6.53 10.79
C LEU A 280 -13.85 5.03 11.00
N GLU A 281 -14.80 4.38 11.65
CA GLU A 281 -14.84 2.92 11.74
C GLU A 281 -15.18 2.30 10.39
N ARG A 282 -14.83 1.04 10.20
CA ARG A 282 -14.91 0.38 8.88
C ARG A 282 -16.33 0.37 8.31
N ASP A 283 -17.33 0.12 9.15
CA ASP A 283 -18.72 0.09 8.71
C ASP A 283 -19.20 1.48 8.28
N GLU A 284 -18.78 2.54 8.96
CA GLU A 284 -19.06 3.93 8.59
C GLU A 284 -18.40 4.28 7.24
N VAL A 285 -17.15 3.83 7.01
CA VAL A 285 -16.48 4.01 5.71
C VAL A 285 -17.26 3.30 4.59
N TYR A 286 -17.79 2.12 4.84
CA TYR A 286 -18.60 1.39 3.88
C TYR A 286 -19.91 2.12 3.55
N GLU A 287 -20.56 2.74 4.53
CA GLU A 287 -21.71 3.62 4.28
C GLU A 287 -21.32 4.84 3.43
N MET A 288 -20.13 5.40 3.66
CA MET A 288 -19.61 6.49 2.82
C MET A 288 -19.36 6.04 1.38
N TYR A 289 -18.77 4.85 1.14
CA TYR A 289 -18.67 4.30 -0.22
C TYR A 289 -20.04 4.09 -0.84
N HIS A 290 -21.02 3.71 -0.04
CA HIS A 290 -22.40 3.57 -0.49
C HIS A 290 -23.03 4.93 -0.84
N ALA A 291 -22.79 6.00 -0.11
CA ALA A 291 -23.35 7.32 -0.34
C ALA A 291 -22.62 8.11 -1.45
N ALA A 292 -21.36 7.87 -1.71
CA ALA A 292 -20.53 8.65 -2.64
C ALA A 292 -20.94 8.50 -4.11
N THR A 293 -20.79 9.56 -4.88
CA THR A 293 -20.98 9.59 -6.34
C THR A 293 -19.71 9.17 -7.07
N ILE A 294 -18.55 9.66 -6.61
CA ILE A 294 -17.22 9.44 -7.17
C ILE A 294 -16.23 9.26 -6.03
N GLY A 295 -15.40 8.21 -6.11
CA GLY A 295 -14.20 8.06 -5.30
C GLY A 295 -13.02 8.81 -5.92
N VAL A 296 -12.16 9.40 -5.09
CA VAL A 296 -10.99 10.15 -5.59
C VAL A 296 -9.72 9.65 -4.94
N LEU A 297 -8.72 9.32 -5.75
CA LEU A 297 -7.40 8.83 -5.33
C LEU A 297 -6.29 9.65 -5.99
N PRO A 298 -6.01 10.87 -5.50
CA PRO A 298 -5.01 11.76 -6.09
C PRO A 298 -3.60 11.46 -5.56
N SER A 299 -3.29 10.20 -5.27
CA SER A 299 -2.02 9.79 -4.67
C SER A 299 -0.87 9.88 -5.67
N TYR A 300 0.31 10.32 -5.22
CA TYR A 300 1.54 10.30 -5.99
C TYR A 300 2.12 8.90 -6.17
N SER A 301 1.78 7.96 -5.29
CA SER A 301 2.20 6.56 -5.36
C SER A 301 1.23 5.63 -4.65
N GLU A 302 0.89 4.52 -5.31
CA GLU A 302 0.13 3.39 -4.75
C GLU A 302 0.62 2.09 -5.37
N GLN A 303 0.93 1.08 -4.58
CA GLN A 303 1.35 -0.22 -5.12
C GLN A 303 0.15 -1.07 -5.55
N CYS A 304 -0.81 -1.24 -4.66
CA CYS A 304 -2.12 -1.86 -4.90
C CYS A 304 -3.07 -1.37 -3.81
N SER A 305 -3.78 -0.27 -4.09
CA SER A 305 -4.54 0.48 -3.09
C SER A 305 -5.75 -0.29 -2.57
N TYR A 306 -5.81 -0.55 -1.27
CA TYR A 306 -6.99 -1.14 -0.62
C TYR A 306 -8.22 -0.24 -0.79
N THR A 307 -8.06 1.06 -0.68
CA THR A 307 -9.14 2.03 -0.91
C THR A 307 -9.71 1.92 -2.32
N ALA A 308 -8.85 1.77 -3.35
CA ALA A 308 -9.32 1.53 -4.71
C ALA A 308 -10.08 0.20 -4.82
N ILE A 309 -9.61 -0.85 -4.17
CA ILE A 309 -10.27 -2.16 -4.15
C ILE A 309 -11.63 -2.06 -3.47
N GLU A 310 -11.72 -1.37 -2.34
CA GLU A 310 -12.99 -1.13 -1.63
C GLU A 310 -13.97 -0.33 -2.49
N MET A 311 -13.53 0.79 -3.09
CA MET A 311 -14.34 1.56 -4.03
C MET A 311 -14.86 0.71 -5.19
N MET A 312 -14.00 -0.13 -5.78
CA MET A 312 -14.39 -1.07 -6.84
C MET A 312 -15.40 -2.10 -6.35
N MET A 313 -15.22 -2.65 -5.15
CA MET A 313 -16.14 -3.60 -4.53
C MET A 313 -17.55 -3.00 -4.39
N PHE A 314 -17.63 -1.71 -4.08
CA PHE A 314 -18.90 -0.96 -4.01
C PHE A 314 -19.39 -0.42 -5.37
N GLY A 315 -18.69 -0.72 -6.46
CA GLY A 315 -19.03 -0.22 -7.80
C GLY A 315 -18.92 1.30 -7.93
N LEU A 316 -18.16 1.96 -7.07
CA LEU A 316 -17.94 3.40 -7.08
C LEU A 316 -16.94 3.77 -8.17
N PRO A 317 -17.29 4.65 -9.14
CA PRO A 317 -16.34 5.16 -10.11
C PRO A 317 -15.20 5.91 -9.44
N ILE A 318 -13.97 5.73 -9.95
CA ILE A 318 -12.77 6.28 -9.32
C ILE A 318 -12.12 7.31 -10.26
N VAL A 319 -11.79 8.49 -9.74
CA VAL A 319 -10.88 9.43 -10.40
C VAL A 319 -9.55 9.38 -9.67
N GLY A 320 -8.46 9.13 -10.40
CA GLY A 320 -7.14 8.98 -9.80
C GLY A 320 -6.01 9.46 -10.69
N VAL A 321 -4.79 9.36 -10.17
CA VAL A 321 -3.56 9.71 -10.90
C VAL A 321 -2.96 8.44 -11.50
N ARG A 322 -2.54 8.51 -12.77
CA ARG A 322 -1.85 7.41 -13.45
C ARG A 322 -0.41 7.33 -12.94
N THR A 323 -0.25 6.68 -11.80
CA THR A 323 1.02 6.49 -11.12
C THR A 323 1.15 5.09 -10.57
N THR A 324 2.36 4.54 -10.56
CA THR A 324 2.71 3.24 -9.98
C THR A 324 1.61 2.17 -10.20
N GLY A 325 1.18 1.45 -9.19
CA GLY A 325 0.15 0.40 -9.31
C GLY A 325 -1.26 0.89 -9.66
N LEU A 326 -1.62 2.17 -9.42
CA LEU A 326 -2.91 2.69 -9.87
C LEU A 326 -3.08 2.65 -11.40
N THR A 327 -1.96 2.69 -12.14
CA THR A 327 -1.97 2.59 -13.61
C THR A 327 -2.69 1.35 -14.12
N GLU A 328 -2.60 0.23 -13.41
CA GLU A 328 -3.25 -1.02 -13.81
C GLU A 328 -4.61 -1.25 -13.13
N MET A 329 -4.91 -0.50 -12.08
CA MET A 329 -6.18 -0.60 -11.36
C MET A 329 -7.29 0.20 -12.03
N LEU A 330 -6.95 1.35 -12.62
CA LEU A 330 -7.89 2.24 -13.28
C LEU A 330 -7.93 1.98 -14.78
N ALA A 331 -9.11 1.66 -15.29
CA ALA A 331 -9.39 1.50 -16.71
C ALA A 331 -10.30 2.66 -17.15
N ASP A 332 -9.71 3.61 -17.88
CA ASP A 332 -10.39 4.84 -18.34
C ASP A 332 -11.66 4.53 -19.13
N GLY A 333 -12.77 5.15 -18.74
CA GLY A 333 -14.08 4.94 -19.35
C GLY A 333 -14.79 3.65 -18.92
N GLU A 334 -14.18 2.82 -18.06
CA GLU A 334 -14.76 1.57 -17.59
C GLU A 334 -15.10 1.60 -16.09
N ASN A 335 -14.10 1.75 -15.23
CA ASN A 335 -14.26 1.82 -13.78
C ASN A 335 -13.89 3.17 -13.18
N GLY A 336 -13.44 4.11 -14.02
CA GLY A 336 -13.02 5.42 -13.60
C GLY A 336 -12.37 6.24 -14.70
N LEU A 337 -11.68 7.30 -14.29
CA LEU A 337 -10.83 8.14 -15.14
C LEU A 337 -9.50 8.36 -14.44
N SER A 338 -8.42 8.41 -15.22
CA SER A 338 -7.09 8.71 -14.70
C SER A 338 -6.47 9.91 -15.39
N ILE A 339 -5.74 10.74 -14.61
CA ILE A 339 -4.94 11.83 -15.14
C ILE A 339 -3.46 11.45 -15.11
N PRO A 340 -2.64 11.98 -16.03
CA PRO A 340 -1.21 11.74 -16.00
C PRO A 340 -0.55 12.43 -14.79
N LEU A 341 0.51 11.82 -14.27
CA LEU A 341 1.44 12.49 -13.38
C LEU A 341 2.39 13.33 -14.25
N GLU A 342 2.43 14.64 -14.01
CA GLU A 342 3.31 15.56 -14.71
C GLU A 342 4.68 15.64 -14.01
N ARG A 343 5.67 16.23 -14.67
CA ARG A 343 6.98 16.50 -14.10
C ARG A 343 7.12 17.97 -13.72
N GLU A 344 7.59 18.25 -12.51
CA GLU A 344 7.99 19.57 -12.04
C GLU A 344 9.36 19.47 -11.39
N GLY A 345 10.42 19.86 -12.11
CA GLY A 345 11.80 19.63 -11.64
C GLY A 345 12.10 18.15 -11.46
N ASP A 346 12.49 17.77 -10.25
CA ASP A 346 12.83 16.39 -9.87
C ASP A 346 11.69 15.69 -9.10
N LYS A 347 10.45 16.15 -9.26
CA LYS A 347 9.29 15.57 -8.57
C LYS A 347 8.08 15.47 -9.51
N GLY A 348 7.22 14.52 -9.21
CA GLY A 348 5.91 14.45 -9.82
C GLY A 348 5.02 15.60 -9.37
N ARG A 349 4.16 16.07 -10.26
CA ARG A 349 3.13 17.08 -10.02
C ARG A 349 1.78 16.59 -10.50
N ILE A 350 0.76 16.82 -9.69
CA ILE A 350 -0.63 16.57 -10.07
C ILE A 350 -1.21 17.89 -10.59
N SER A 351 -1.66 17.90 -11.84
CA SER A 351 -2.35 19.06 -12.41
C SER A 351 -3.72 19.22 -11.78
N VAL A 352 -3.93 20.34 -11.10
CA VAL A 352 -5.22 20.69 -10.47
C VAL A 352 -6.31 20.83 -11.54
N GLU A 353 -5.97 21.42 -12.67
CA GLU A 353 -6.86 21.62 -13.83
C GLU A 353 -7.29 20.27 -14.40
N ALA A 354 -6.33 19.38 -14.70
CA ALA A 354 -6.65 18.04 -15.22
C ALA A 354 -7.48 17.23 -14.23
N LEU A 355 -7.17 17.32 -12.92
CA LEU A 355 -7.93 16.63 -11.87
C LEU A 355 -9.37 17.17 -11.81
N SER A 356 -9.56 18.48 -11.87
CA SER A 356 -10.90 19.09 -11.85
C SER A 356 -11.73 18.68 -13.07
N GLU A 357 -11.15 18.70 -14.26
CA GLU A 357 -11.80 18.28 -15.51
C GLU A 357 -12.19 16.80 -15.47
N ALA A 358 -11.32 15.93 -14.96
CA ALA A 358 -11.61 14.51 -14.79
C ALA A 358 -12.74 14.29 -13.79
N LEU A 359 -12.79 15.04 -12.67
CA LEU A 359 -13.87 14.98 -11.68
C LEU A 359 -15.21 15.42 -12.30
N ILE A 360 -15.24 16.54 -12.99
CA ILE A 360 -16.44 17.04 -13.68
C ILE A 360 -16.94 16.03 -14.71
N THR A 361 -16.02 15.47 -15.51
CA THR A 361 -16.32 14.47 -16.54
C THR A 361 -16.87 13.18 -15.91
N ALA A 362 -16.24 12.72 -14.82
CA ALA A 362 -16.68 11.52 -14.11
C ALA A 362 -18.08 11.68 -13.50
N ILE A 363 -18.38 12.85 -12.90
CA ILE A 363 -19.72 13.16 -12.38
C ILE A 363 -20.76 13.08 -13.51
N ALA A 364 -20.49 13.72 -14.64
CA ALA A 364 -21.39 13.75 -15.79
C ALA A 364 -21.59 12.38 -16.45
N ASN A 365 -20.62 11.48 -16.36
CA ASN A 365 -20.62 10.16 -17.01
C ASN A 365 -20.65 8.98 -16.03
N ARG A 366 -20.97 9.20 -14.76
CA ARG A 366 -20.92 8.16 -13.71
C ARG A 366 -21.63 6.85 -14.09
N ASP A 367 -22.77 6.97 -14.78
CA ASP A 367 -23.57 5.81 -15.17
C ASP A 367 -22.92 4.94 -16.26
N LYS A 368 -21.82 5.43 -16.88
CA LYS A 368 -21.00 4.68 -17.83
C LYS A 368 -19.79 4.01 -17.15
N LEU A 369 -19.38 4.50 -15.97
CA LEU A 369 -18.18 4.05 -15.25
C LEU A 369 -18.52 2.94 -14.24
N THR A 370 -19.22 1.89 -14.68
CA THR A 370 -19.88 0.91 -13.81
C THR A 370 -19.10 -0.41 -13.64
N LYS A 371 -17.96 -0.57 -14.32
CA LYS A 371 -17.21 -1.86 -14.31
C LYS A 371 -16.32 -2.07 -13.06
N GLY A 372 -16.38 -1.19 -12.06
CA GLY A 372 -15.58 -1.33 -10.83
C GLY A 372 -15.79 -2.67 -10.14
N ARG A 373 -17.05 -3.06 -9.91
CA ARG A 373 -17.39 -4.34 -9.28
C ARG A 373 -16.84 -5.54 -10.05
N LEU A 374 -16.91 -5.53 -11.37
CA LEU A 374 -16.34 -6.58 -12.22
C LEU A 374 -14.82 -6.63 -12.11
N SER A 375 -14.15 -5.47 -12.01
CA SER A 375 -12.69 -5.39 -11.80
C SER A 375 -12.29 -5.99 -10.46
N TYR A 376 -13.05 -5.69 -9.39
CA TYR A 376 -12.86 -6.30 -8.08
C TYR A 376 -12.99 -7.82 -8.14
N GLU A 377 -14.11 -8.33 -8.64
CA GLU A 377 -14.41 -9.77 -8.71
C GLU A 377 -13.39 -10.55 -9.53
N LYS A 378 -12.81 -9.91 -10.55
CA LYS A 378 -11.82 -10.53 -11.44
C LYS A 378 -10.41 -10.59 -10.86
N ARG A 379 -10.00 -9.65 -9.98
CA ARG A 379 -8.58 -9.48 -9.61
C ARG A 379 -8.30 -9.32 -8.13
N TYR A 380 -9.26 -8.79 -7.33
CA TYR A 380 -8.95 -8.24 -6.02
C TYR A 380 -9.76 -8.89 -4.88
N THR A 381 -10.25 -10.11 -5.10
CA THR A 381 -10.92 -10.88 -4.04
C THR A 381 -9.89 -11.51 -3.09
N LEU A 382 -10.31 -11.72 -1.85
CA LEU A 382 -9.52 -12.43 -0.85
C LEU A 382 -9.09 -13.82 -1.34
N GLU A 383 -9.97 -14.52 -2.07
CA GLU A 383 -9.70 -15.84 -2.63
C GLU A 383 -8.54 -15.81 -3.63
N GLN A 384 -8.50 -14.84 -4.53
CA GLN A 384 -7.45 -14.70 -5.54
C GLN A 384 -6.10 -14.39 -4.88
N MET A 385 -6.07 -13.46 -3.91
CA MET A 385 -4.87 -13.20 -3.09
C MET A 385 -4.40 -14.49 -2.38
N GLY A 386 -5.32 -15.21 -1.73
CA GLY A 386 -5.02 -16.44 -1.03
C GLY A 386 -4.48 -17.55 -1.94
N ASN A 387 -5.06 -17.71 -3.14
CA ASN A 387 -4.58 -18.67 -4.14
C ASN A 387 -3.15 -18.34 -4.60
N GLY A 388 -2.86 -17.05 -4.83
CA GLY A 388 -1.51 -16.59 -5.17
C GLY A 388 -0.48 -16.97 -4.11
N TYR A 389 -0.76 -16.66 -2.84
CA TYR A 389 0.16 -16.97 -1.74
C TYR A 389 0.28 -18.47 -1.50
N ARG A 390 -0.80 -19.26 -1.52
CA ARG A 390 -0.74 -20.72 -1.40
C ARG A 390 0.14 -21.34 -2.50
N SER A 391 -0.03 -20.89 -3.73
CA SER A 391 0.79 -21.36 -4.86
C SER A 391 2.27 -21.05 -4.66
N LEU A 392 2.60 -19.80 -4.23
CA LEU A 392 3.96 -19.38 -3.97
C LEU A 392 4.61 -20.18 -2.83
N TYR A 393 3.93 -20.31 -1.70
CA TYR A 393 4.45 -21.06 -0.55
C TYR A 393 4.65 -22.54 -0.88
N ASN A 394 3.72 -23.15 -1.60
CA ASN A 394 3.84 -24.55 -2.02
C ASN A 394 5.04 -24.76 -2.96
N LYS A 395 5.28 -23.83 -3.89
CA LYS A 395 6.45 -23.87 -4.77
C LYS A 395 7.78 -23.79 -4.02
N LEU A 396 7.83 -23.00 -2.93
CA LEU A 396 9.07 -22.83 -2.15
C LEU A 396 9.35 -23.96 -1.17
N LEU A 397 8.36 -24.80 -0.88
CA LEU A 397 8.45 -25.94 0.04
C LEU A 397 8.48 -27.30 -0.69
N SER A 398 8.42 -27.29 -2.04
CA SER A 398 8.62 -28.45 -2.90
C SER A 398 10.11 -28.65 -3.18
#